data_34bfd4886589fed706e23b972479c09a
#
_entry.id   34bfd4886589fed706e23b972479c09a
#
_cell.length_a   1.000
_cell.length_b   1.000
_cell.length_c   1.000
_cell.angle_alpha   90.00
_cell.angle_beta   90.00
_cell.angle_gamma   90.00
#
_symmetry.space_group_name_H-M   'P 1'
#
loop_
_entity.id
_entity.type
_entity.pdbx_description
1 polymer ?
#
loop_
_entity_poly.entity_id
_entity_poly.type
_entity_poly.pdbx_seq_one_letter_code
_entity_poly.pdbx_strand_id
1 'polypeptide(L)'
;MAKFVEMDDRVNFKDQIEEKIDGQVILINKFNVAPDKVEQFLKDWKEDASRFKQHPGFISAQMHKGIGKSSVFINYAVWDSIEHYKEAVNKVIFSSQTQSELLQYDDDSLVISPHLFKKIAVHGICED
;
A
#
# COMPACT_ATOMS: atom_id res chain seq x y z
N MET A 1 0.68 -5.66 17.38
CA MET A 1 0.20 -4.88 16.22
C MET A 1 1.18 -5.01 15.05
N ALA A 2 0.68 -5.02 13.83
CA ALA A 2 1.54 -5.01 12.64
C ALA A 2 2.54 -3.85 12.71
N LYS A 3 3.73 -4.06 12.17
CA LYS A 3 4.81 -3.08 12.20
C LYS A 3 4.89 -2.32 10.89
N PHE A 4 5.09 -1.00 10.97
CA PHE A 4 5.31 -0.16 9.79
C PHE A 4 6.79 0.21 9.71
N VAL A 5 7.38 0.01 8.52
CA VAL A 5 8.78 0.34 8.26
C VAL A 5 8.84 1.19 7.00
N GLU A 6 9.50 2.34 7.08
CA GLU A 6 9.66 3.22 5.92
C GLU A 6 10.54 2.58 4.87
N MET A 7 10.18 2.81 3.60
CA MET A 7 10.95 2.31 2.47
C MET A 7 12.18 3.20 2.18
N ASP A 8 12.13 4.47 2.59
CA ASP A 8 13.15 5.47 2.28
C ASP A 8 13.49 6.25 3.55
N ASP A 9 14.80 6.42 3.81
CA ASP A 9 15.28 7.20 4.96
C ASP A 9 15.09 8.70 4.79
N ARG A 10 14.94 9.17 3.55
CA ARG A 10 14.92 10.61 3.25
C ARG A 10 13.54 11.23 3.32
N VAL A 11 12.51 10.42 3.14
CA VAL A 11 11.13 10.89 3.20
C VAL A 11 10.26 9.77 3.72
N ASN A 12 9.38 10.08 4.67
CA ASN A 12 8.44 9.08 5.15
C ASN A 12 7.14 9.15 4.37
N PHE A 13 6.38 8.07 4.45
CA PHE A 13 5.12 7.93 3.73
C PHE A 13 4.11 9.02 4.10
N LYS A 14 4.04 9.37 5.37
CA LYS A 14 3.12 10.40 5.86
C LYS A 14 3.40 11.75 5.20
N ASP A 15 4.67 12.09 5.00
CA ASP A 15 5.04 13.32 4.33
C ASP A 15 4.77 13.26 2.84
N GLN A 16 4.95 12.09 2.21
CA GLN A 16 4.63 11.94 0.79
C GLN A 16 3.17 12.24 0.49
N ILE A 17 2.27 11.83 1.38
CA ILE A 17 0.83 12.07 1.20
C ILE A 17 0.50 13.56 1.15
N GLU A 18 1.33 14.39 1.78
CA GLU A 18 1.13 15.84 1.83
C GLU A 18 1.78 16.58 0.66
N GLU A 19 2.49 15.88 -0.23
CA GLU A 19 3.15 16.52 -1.37
C GLU A 19 2.14 17.06 -2.38
N LYS A 20 2.53 18.12 -3.09
CA LYS A 20 1.73 18.73 -4.15
C LYS A 20 2.27 18.28 -5.49
N ILE A 21 1.73 17.21 -6.02
CA ILE A 21 2.15 16.62 -7.28
C ILE A 21 0.94 16.46 -8.18
N ASP A 22 1.04 16.91 -9.42
CA ASP A 22 -0.02 16.78 -10.40
C ASP A 22 -0.05 15.38 -11.01
N GLY A 23 -1.25 14.91 -11.31
CA GLY A 23 -1.46 13.69 -12.08
C GLY A 23 -1.44 12.43 -11.23
N GLN A 24 -1.38 11.32 -11.92
CA GLN A 24 -1.47 10.00 -11.30
C GLN A 24 -0.27 9.71 -10.39
N VAL A 25 -0.55 8.98 -9.32
CA VAL A 25 0.48 8.46 -8.42
C VAL A 25 0.34 6.96 -8.31
N ILE A 26 1.45 6.32 -8.00
CA ILE A 26 1.53 4.87 -7.83
C ILE A 26 1.83 4.58 -6.38
N LEU A 27 0.99 3.75 -5.77
CA LEU A 27 1.27 3.21 -4.44
C LEU A 27 1.90 1.85 -4.61
N ILE A 28 3.09 1.66 -4.07
CA ILE A 28 3.66 0.33 -3.90
C ILE A 28 3.70 0.07 -2.40
N ASN A 29 2.96 -0.93 -1.98
CA ASN A 29 2.92 -1.31 -0.57
C ASN A 29 3.51 -2.72 -0.45
N LYS A 30 4.64 -2.81 0.24
CA LYS A 30 5.33 -4.08 0.45
C LYS A 30 4.92 -4.65 1.80
N PHE A 31 4.59 -5.94 1.78
CA PHE A 31 4.21 -6.66 2.99
C PHE A 31 5.13 -7.86 3.18
N ASN A 32 5.76 -7.95 4.35
CA ASN A 32 6.42 -9.18 4.79
C ASN A 32 5.45 -9.87 5.73
N VAL A 33 5.02 -11.08 5.37
CA VAL A 33 3.97 -11.79 6.07
C VAL A 33 4.52 -13.12 6.58
N ALA A 34 4.31 -13.42 7.86
CA ALA A 34 4.68 -14.73 8.38
C ALA A 34 3.93 -15.81 7.60
N PRO A 35 4.58 -16.92 7.22
CA PRO A 35 3.93 -17.93 6.38
C PRO A 35 2.61 -18.46 6.91
N ASP A 36 2.45 -18.58 8.22
CA ASP A 36 1.22 -19.06 8.85
C ASP A 36 0.12 -18.03 8.91
N LYS A 37 0.40 -16.78 8.50
CA LYS A 37 -0.57 -15.68 8.48
C LYS A 37 -1.02 -15.28 7.09
N VAL A 38 -0.53 -15.95 6.05
CA VAL A 38 -0.81 -15.54 4.66
C VAL A 38 -2.30 -15.57 4.33
N GLU A 39 -3.02 -16.62 4.71
CA GLU A 39 -4.46 -16.69 4.44
C GLU A 39 -5.22 -15.54 5.10
N GLN A 40 -4.93 -15.28 6.36
CA GLN A 40 -5.55 -14.18 7.10
C GLN A 40 -5.21 -12.84 6.47
N PHE A 41 -3.93 -12.65 6.10
CA PHE A 41 -3.48 -11.43 5.44
C PHE A 41 -4.23 -11.16 4.14
N LEU A 42 -4.34 -12.14 3.27
CA LEU A 42 -5.02 -11.96 1.98
C LEU A 42 -6.51 -11.66 2.15
N LYS A 43 -7.13 -12.28 3.15
CA LYS A 43 -8.53 -11.99 3.46
C LYS A 43 -8.71 -10.55 3.95
N ASP A 44 -7.87 -10.12 4.87
CA ASP A 44 -7.91 -8.76 5.42
C ASP A 44 -7.63 -7.73 4.31
N TRP A 45 -6.63 -8.01 3.48
CA TRP A 45 -6.29 -7.11 2.38
C TRP A 45 -7.44 -6.98 1.38
N LYS A 46 -8.10 -8.07 1.07
CA LYS A 46 -9.26 -8.05 0.16
C LYS A 46 -10.36 -7.12 0.71
N GLU A 47 -10.63 -7.21 1.98
CA GLU A 47 -11.65 -6.37 2.61
C GLU A 47 -11.25 -4.90 2.58
N ASP A 48 -10.00 -4.59 2.92
CA ASP A 48 -9.47 -3.23 2.89
C ASP A 48 -9.47 -2.67 1.47
N ALA A 49 -9.00 -3.45 0.51
CA ALA A 49 -8.95 -3.04 -0.90
C ALA A 49 -10.35 -2.77 -1.44
N SER A 50 -11.34 -3.55 -1.01
CA SER A 50 -12.73 -3.33 -1.40
C SER A 50 -13.24 -1.97 -0.94
N ARG A 51 -12.85 -1.55 0.25
CA ARG A 51 -13.20 -0.21 0.75
C ARG A 51 -12.47 0.89 -0.02
N PHE A 52 -11.17 0.72 -0.27
CA PHE A 52 -10.42 1.69 -1.08
C PHE A 52 -11.00 1.84 -2.49
N LYS A 53 -11.41 0.73 -3.09
CA LYS A 53 -11.95 0.72 -4.45
C LYS A 53 -13.20 1.58 -4.60
N GLN A 54 -13.92 1.82 -3.53
CA GLN A 54 -15.15 2.63 -3.56
C GLN A 54 -14.88 4.13 -3.52
N HIS A 55 -13.64 4.55 -3.25
CA HIS A 55 -13.31 5.96 -3.16
C HIS A 55 -13.00 6.57 -4.51
N PRO A 56 -13.36 7.86 -4.71
CA PRO A 56 -13.00 8.57 -5.94
C PRO A 56 -11.50 8.56 -6.17
N GLY A 57 -11.10 8.45 -7.42
CA GLY A 57 -9.70 8.48 -7.80
C GLY A 57 -9.00 7.14 -7.84
N PHE A 58 -9.62 6.08 -7.33
CA PHE A 58 -9.06 4.74 -7.45
C PHE A 58 -9.09 4.31 -8.92
N ILE A 59 -7.94 3.88 -9.44
CA ILE A 59 -7.85 3.39 -10.82
C ILE A 59 -7.65 1.88 -10.84
N SER A 60 -6.65 1.36 -10.15
CA SER A 60 -6.37 -0.08 -10.13
C SER A 60 -5.57 -0.48 -8.91
N ALA A 61 -5.63 -1.76 -8.58
CA ALA A 61 -4.77 -2.39 -7.59
C ALA A 61 -4.47 -3.81 -8.06
N GLN A 62 -3.24 -4.26 -7.83
CA GLN A 62 -2.84 -5.60 -8.19
C GLN A 62 -1.90 -6.15 -7.13
N MET A 63 -2.32 -7.22 -6.48
CA MET A 63 -1.48 -7.91 -5.50
C MET A 63 -0.52 -8.86 -6.22
N HIS A 64 0.74 -8.84 -5.78
CA HIS A 64 1.78 -9.70 -6.29
C HIS A 64 2.40 -10.48 -5.14
N LYS A 65 2.81 -11.71 -5.40
CA LYS A 65 3.49 -12.53 -4.40
C LYS A 65 4.90 -12.83 -4.90
N GLY A 66 5.88 -12.76 -4.01
CA GLY A 66 7.23 -13.21 -4.34
C GLY A 66 7.21 -14.67 -4.79
N ILE A 67 8.05 -14.99 -5.77
CA ILE A 67 8.08 -16.36 -6.31
C ILE A 67 8.82 -17.31 -5.36
N GLY A 68 8.59 -18.60 -5.56
CA GLY A 68 9.22 -19.64 -4.76
C GLY A 68 8.64 -19.65 -3.32
N LYS A 69 9.52 -19.79 -2.35
CA LYS A 69 9.15 -19.85 -0.93
C LYS A 69 8.99 -18.46 -0.30
N SER A 70 8.99 -17.42 -1.11
CA SER A 70 8.83 -16.06 -0.59
C SER A 70 7.50 -15.86 0.08
N SER A 71 7.50 -15.10 1.17
CA SER A 71 6.29 -14.64 1.84
C SER A 71 6.22 -13.11 1.82
N VAL A 72 6.78 -12.51 0.79
CA VAL A 72 6.72 -11.08 0.52
C VAL A 72 5.64 -10.83 -0.52
N PHE A 73 4.81 -9.82 -0.27
CA PHE A 73 3.75 -9.41 -1.17
C PHE A 73 3.92 -7.94 -1.53
N ILE A 74 3.49 -7.56 -2.72
CA ILE A 74 3.47 -6.17 -3.14
C ILE A 74 2.10 -5.87 -3.74
N ASN A 75 1.45 -4.81 -3.23
CA ASN A 75 0.31 -4.22 -3.90
C ASN A 75 0.80 -3.07 -4.77
N TYR A 76 0.53 -3.16 -6.05
CA TYR A 76 0.82 -2.09 -7.02
C TYR A 76 -0.51 -1.44 -7.36
N ALA A 77 -0.73 -0.23 -6.88
CA ALA A 77 -2.00 0.47 -7.08
C ALA A 77 -1.77 1.80 -7.80
N VAL A 78 -2.76 2.20 -8.60
CA VAL A 78 -2.71 3.47 -9.32
C VAL A 78 -3.89 4.33 -8.88
N TRP A 79 -3.61 5.58 -8.54
CA TRP A 79 -4.61 6.58 -8.16
C TRP A 79 -4.49 7.79 -9.07
N ASP A 80 -5.60 8.45 -9.34
CA ASP A 80 -5.60 9.60 -10.24
C ASP A 80 -4.91 10.83 -9.64
N SER A 81 -4.84 10.91 -8.30
CA SER A 81 -4.18 12.02 -7.62
C SER A 81 -3.80 11.65 -6.19
N ILE A 82 -2.82 12.37 -5.64
CA ILE A 82 -2.45 12.24 -4.22
C ILE A 82 -3.63 12.64 -3.33
N GLU A 83 -4.36 13.68 -3.70
CA GLU A 83 -5.48 14.18 -2.90
C GLU A 83 -6.54 13.12 -2.69
N HIS A 84 -6.91 12.41 -3.75
CA HIS A 84 -7.89 11.34 -3.65
C HIS A 84 -7.36 10.18 -2.79
N TYR A 85 -6.09 9.83 -2.97
CA TYR A 85 -5.49 8.76 -2.17
C TYR A 85 -5.46 9.14 -0.69
N LYS A 86 -5.09 10.38 -0.38
CA LYS A 86 -5.06 10.89 0.99
C LYS A 86 -6.43 10.77 1.66
N GLU A 87 -7.49 11.17 0.98
CA GLU A 87 -8.84 11.05 1.52
C GLU A 87 -9.21 9.60 1.81
N ALA A 88 -8.89 8.70 0.87
CA ALA A 88 -9.18 7.28 1.05
C ALA A 88 -8.40 6.70 2.25
N VAL A 89 -7.12 7.01 2.36
CA VAL A 89 -6.30 6.57 3.50
C VAL A 89 -6.89 7.02 4.81
N ASN A 90 -7.27 8.30 4.90
CA ASN A 90 -7.82 8.85 6.14
C ASN A 90 -9.11 8.15 6.56
N LYS A 91 -9.93 7.73 5.60
CA LYS A 91 -11.19 7.06 5.89
C LYS A 91 -11.04 5.57 6.15
N VAL A 92 -10.17 4.90 5.40
CA VAL A 92 -10.04 3.43 5.48
C VAL A 92 -9.05 3.02 6.56
N ILE A 93 -7.83 3.55 6.52
CA ILE A 93 -6.74 3.09 7.42
C ILE A 93 -7.05 3.43 8.87
N PHE A 94 -7.63 4.60 9.11
CA PHE A 94 -7.94 5.03 10.47
C PHE A 94 -9.32 4.58 10.95
N SER A 95 -10.03 3.75 10.15
CA SER A 95 -11.28 3.16 10.60
C SER A 95 -11.01 2.15 11.73
N SER A 96 -11.98 2.00 12.63
CA SER A 96 -11.85 1.03 13.72
C SER A 96 -11.70 -0.40 13.20
N GLN A 97 -12.30 -0.70 12.07
CA GLN A 97 -12.23 -2.03 11.47
C GLN A 97 -10.81 -2.37 11.03
N THR A 98 -10.16 -1.47 10.28
CA THR A 98 -8.78 -1.70 9.85
C THR A 98 -7.82 -1.73 11.04
N GLN A 99 -8.01 -0.84 12.01
CA GLN A 99 -7.17 -0.84 13.21
C GLN A 99 -7.31 -2.14 14.00
N SER A 100 -8.51 -2.69 14.11
CA SER A 100 -8.74 -3.97 14.76
C SER A 100 -8.04 -5.11 14.04
N GLU A 101 -8.07 -5.11 12.71
CA GLU A 101 -7.37 -6.10 11.89
C GLU A 101 -5.86 -6.06 12.15
N LEU A 102 -5.27 -4.87 12.15
CA LEU A 102 -3.84 -4.70 12.36
C LEU A 102 -3.39 -5.15 13.75
N LEU A 103 -4.24 -5.00 14.75
CA LEU A 103 -3.94 -5.42 16.12
C LEU A 103 -3.84 -6.95 16.28
N GLN A 104 -4.38 -7.71 15.33
CA GLN A 104 -4.33 -9.17 15.37
C GLN A 104 -2.97 -9.73 14.98
N TYR A 105 -2.08 -8.89 14.44
CA TYR A 105 -0.75 -9.31 14.02
C TYR A 105 0.28 -8.90 15.06
N ASP A 106 1.27 -9.77 15.26
CA ASP A 106 2.49 -9.39 15.98
C ASP A 106 3.37 -8.58 15.05
N ASP A 107 4.31 -7.82 15.59
CA ASP A 107 5.23 -7.02 14.79
C ASP A 107 6.17 -7.87 13.93
N ASP A 108 6.36 -9.16 14.26
CA ASP A 108 7.11 -10.11 13.43
C ASP A 108 6.26 -10.81 12.38
N SER A 109 4.93 -10.79 12.53
CA SER A 109 4.05 -11.53 11.63
C SER A 109 3.54 -10.71 10.45
N LEU A 110 3.60 -9.40 10.53
CA LEU A 110 3.24 -8.52 9.42
C LEU A 110 4.02 -7.22 9.50
N VAL A 111 4.86 -6.99 8.49
CA VAL A 111 5.60 -5.73 8.34
C VAL A 111 5.13 -5.05 7.07
N ILE A 112 4.72 -3.79 7.18
CA ILE A 112 4.10 -3.03 6.11
C ILE A 112 5.00 -1.86 5.74
N SER A 113 5.32 -1.71 4.45
CA SER A 113 6.20 -0.66 3.96
C SER A 113 5.58 0.03 2.74
N PRO A 114 4.68 1.01 2.94
CA PRO A 114 4.06 1.74 1.85
C PRO A 114 4.93 2.87 1.35
N HIS A 115 4.87 3.16 0.05
CA HIS A 115 5.61 4.27 -0.53
C HIS A 115 4.90 4.73 -1.80
N LEU A 116 4.93 6.02 -2.06
CA LEU A 116 4.31 6.61 -3.25
C LEU A 116 5.38 6.90 -4.30
N PHE A 117 5.01 6.68 -5.55
CA PHE A 117 5.89 6.82 -6.70
C PHE A 117 5.19 7.58 -7.81
N LYS A 118 5.96 8.12 -8.71
CA LYS A 118 5.47 8.71 -9.94
C LYS A 118 6.26 8.13 -11.10
N LYS A 119 5.58 7.87 -12.21
CA LYS A 119 6.28 7.44 -13.42
C LYS A 119 7.27 8.49 -13.86
N ILE A 120 8.43 8.06 -14.34
CA ILE A 120 9.38 8.92 -15.02
C ILE A 120 9.73 8.30 -16.38
N ALA A 121 10.07 9.15 -17.34
CA ALA A 121 10.55 8.68 -18.63
C ALA A 121 12.04 8.43 -18.55
N VAL A 122 12.48 7.32 -19.13
CA VAL A 122 13.89 7.03 -19.33
C VAL A 122 14.09 6.78 -20.81
N HIS A 123 14.75 7.71 -21.49
CA HIS A 123 14.87 7.71 -22.94
C HIS A 123 15.32 6.36 -23.50
N GLY A 124 14.58 5.85 -24.47
CA GLY A 124 14.86 4.59 -25.13
C GLY A 124 14.46 3.34 -24.35
N ILE A 125 13.98 3.51 -23.09
CA ILE A 125 13.60 2.38 -22.23
C ILE A 125 12.13 2.45 -21.84
N CYS A 126 11.67 3.58 -21.29
CA CYS A 126 10.27 3.69 -20.86
C CYS A 126 9.75 5.12 -20.95
N GLU A 127 8.46 5.24 -21.12
CA GLU A 127 7.73 6.52 -21.19
C GLU A 127 6.97 6.77 -19.89
N ASP A 128 6.75 8.03 -19.58
CA ASP A 128 5.92 8.39 -18.42
C ASP A 128 4.41 8.37 -18.71
#